data_c49e095fa3b553d33af11c8f6d3d1c05
#
_entry.id   c49e095fa3b553d33af11c8f6d3d1c05
#
_cell.length_a   1.000
_cell.length_b   1.000
_cell.length_c   1.000
_cell.angle_alpha   90.00
_cell.angle_beta   90.00
_cell.angle_gamma   90.00
#
_symmetry.space_group_name_H-M   'P 1'
#
loop_
_entity.id
_entity.type
_entity.pdbx_description
1 polymer ?
#
loop_
_entity_poly.entity_id
_entity_poly.type
_entity_poly.pdbx_seq_one_letter_code
_entity_poly.pdbx_strand_id
1 'polypeptide(L)'
;ERDPDSRYSSLLEKARWDKPEEIEGFFVGINMTPDGRIVLSTDHGWLISLSRDFLDYVAVQIPGAANQAAEHCKIMETEKGNTGYGWVRTSLCCDEEGGIYINSVDHLHRVVWNGKKFSFSDDDGAWSSKYRNGTGNGSGTTPSLMGDDPSKDRFVVIGDGDEVVNITLFWRDEIPDNWECLPGAPSLRIAGMGAAN
;
A
#
# COMPACT_ATOMS: atom_id res chain seq x y z
N GLU A 1 -10.96 18.51 -41.77
CA GLU A 1 -11.48 18.24 -40.41
C GLU A 1 -10.93 16.88 -39.99
N ARG A 2 -10.04 16.86 -38.99
CA ARG A 2 -9.53 15.61 -38.46
C ARG A 2 -10.48 15.16 -37.37
N ASP A 3 -11.03 13.95 -37.55
CA ASP A 3 -11.81 13.29 -36.51
C ASP A 3 -10.99 13.19 -35.22
N PRO A 4 -11.33 13.92 -34.17
CA PRO A 4 -10.58 13.86 -32.90
C PRO A 4 -10.66 12.50 -32.22
N ASP A 5 -11.66 11.66 -32.54
CA ASP A 5 -11.87 10.37 -31.91
C ASP A 5 -10.99 9.24 -32.50
N SER A 6 -10.53 9.38 -33.74
CA SER A 6 -9.76 8.32 -34.40
C SER A 6 -8.34 8.12 -33.84
N ARG A 7 -7.78 9.14 -33.17
CA ARG A 7 -6.46 9.06 -32.52
C ARG A 7 -6.51 8.45 -31.14
N TYR A 8 -7.59 8.68 -30.42
CA TYR A 8 -7.78 8.19 -29.07
C TYR A 8 -8.26 6.73 -29.06
N SER A 9 -9.13 6.36 -29.99
CA SER A 9 -9.59 4.97 -30.10
C SER A 9 -8.45 4.00 -30.43
N SER A 10 -7.52 4.36 -31.32
CA SER A 10 -6.36 3.51 -31.65
C SER A 10 -5.32 3.43 -30.53
N LEU A 11 -5.22 4.45 -29.68
CA LEU A 11 -4.35 4.42 -28.49
C LEU A 11 -4.99 3.62 -27.35
N LEU A 12 -6.29 3.74 -27.15
CA LEU A 12 -7.04 2.99 -26.14
C LEU A 12 -7.12 1.49 -26.49
N GLU A 13 -7.24 1.13 -27.75
CA GLU A 13 -7.20 -0.27 -28.19
C GLU A 13 -5.81 -0.91 -28.03
N LYS A 14 -4.72 -0.12 -28.09
CA LYS A 14 -3.34 -0.59 -27.95
C LYS A 14 -2.82 -0.59 -26.52
N ALA A 15 -3.50 0.11 -25.63
CA ALA A 15 -3.10 0.31 -24.24
C ALA A 15 -4.17 -0.21 -23.27
N ARG A 16 -4.74 -1.37 -23.56
CA ARG A 16 -5.72 -2.01 -22.68
C ARG A 16 -5.06 -3.19 -21.98
N TRP A 17 -5.20 -3.25 -20.67
CA TRP A 17 -4.91 -4.42 -19.85
C TRP A 17 -6.19 -4.86 -19.16
N ASP A 18 -6.58 -6.10 -19.40
CA ASP A 18 -7.70 -6.71 -18.71
C ASP A 18 -7.16 -7.43 -17.47
N LYS A 19 -7.62 -7.01 -16.29
CA LYS A 19 -7.23 -7.62 -15.02
C LYS A 19 -7.62 -9.10 -15.02
N PRO A 20 -6.66 -10.05 -14.80
CA PRO A 20 -6.96 -11.47 -14.69
C PRO A 20 -7.99 -11.76 -13.60
N GLU A 21 -8.85 -12.75 -13.82
CA GLU A 21 -9.93 -13.12 -12.88
C GLU A 21 -9.40 -13.58 -11.52
N GLU A 22 -8.21 -14.20 -11.49
CA GLU A 22 -7.55 -14.63 -10.26
C GLU A 22 -7.08 -13.48 -9.36
N ILE A 23 -6.94 -12.26 -9.91
CA ILE A 23 -6.63 -11.07 -9.13
C ILE A 23 -7.94 -10.47 -8.62
N GLU A 24 -8.27 -10.79 -7.39
CA GLU A 24 -9.52 -10.36 -6.78
C GLU A 24 -9.52 -8.87 -6.38
N GLY A 25 -10.72 -8.32 -6.24
CA GLY A 25 -10.97 -6.99 -5.71
C GLY A 25 -10.93 -5.88 -6.75
N PHE A 26 -11.23 -4.67 -6.27
CA PHE A 26 -11.22 -3.43 -7.04
C PHE A 26 -9.89 -2.69 -6.87
N PHE A 27 -9.47 -1.94 -7.87
CA PHE A 27 -8.29 -1.09 -7.75
C PHE A 27 -8.56 0.06 -6.78
N VAL A 28 -7.70 0.19 -5.78
CA VAL A 28 -7.75 1.26 -4.77
C VAL A 28 -6.49 2.10 -4.75
N GLY A 29 -5.42 1.66 -5.40
CA GLY A 29 -4.16 2.38 -5.46
C GLY A 29 -3.46 2.29 -6.80
N ILE A 30 -2.77 3.38 -7.15
CA ILE A 30 -1.89 3.46 -8.33
C ILE A 30 -0.70 4.36 -8.01
N ASN A 31 0.48 3.92 -8.40
CA ASN A 31 1.72 4.70 -8.37
C ASN A 31 2.70 4.18 -9.44
N MET A 32 3.90 4.69 -9.45
CA MET A 32 4.95 4.28 -10.39
C MET A 32 6.25 4.04 -9.64
N THR A 33 6.94 2.96 -9.98
CA THR A 33 8.30 2.68 -9.49
C THR A 33 9.35 3.52 -10.21
N PRO A 34 10.56 3.71 -9.65
CA PRO A 34 11.63 4.46 -10.29
C PRO A 34 12.05 3.92 -11.66
N ASP A 35 11.96 2.62 -11.88
CA ASP A 35 12.22 1.97 -13.18
C ASP A 35 11.05 2.11 -14.18
N GLY A 36 9.99 2.82 -13.77
CA GLY A 36 8.88 3.20 -14.62
C GLY A 36 7.80 2.13 -14.80
N ARG A 37 7.72 1.14 -13.92
CA ARG A 37 6.56 0.22 -13.86
C ARG A 37 5.38 0.90 -13.18
N ILE A 38 4.18 0.63 -13.65
CA ILE A 38 2.95 1.05 -12.99
C ILE A 38 2.67 0.05 -11.87
N VAL A 39 2.49 0.53 -10.65
CA VAL A 39 2.09 -0.32 -9.52
C VAL A 39 0.65 -0.04 -9.17
N LEU A 40 -0.15 -1.09 -9.14
CA LEU A 40 -1.54 -1.07 -8.75
C LEU A 40 -1.74 -1.87 -7.46
N SER A 41 -2.73 -1.49 -6.66
CA SER A 41 -3.20 -2.32 -5.55
C SER A 41 -4.70 -2.53 -5.63
N THR A 42 -5.15 -3.68 -5.12
CA THR A 42 -6.58 -3.95 -4.94
C THR A 42 -6.97 -3.90 -3.46
N ASP A 43 -8.25 -3.72 -3.20
CA ASP A 43 -8.82 -3.78 -1.86
C ASP A 43 -8.70 -5.17 -1.21
N HIS A 44 -8.39 -6.22 -1.96
CA HIS A 44 -8.06 -7.57 -1.50
C HIS A 44 -6.54 -7.80 -1.28
N GLY A 45 -5.75 -6.75 -1.25
CA GLY A 45 -4.32 -6.81 -0.92
C GLY A 45 -3.42 -7.35 -2.04
N TRP A 46 -3.87 -7.32 -3.28
CA TRP A 46 -3.01 -7.60 -4.42
C TRP A 46 -2.14 -6.39 -4.75
N LEU A 47 -0.87 -6.64 -5.03
CA LEU A 47 0.06 -5.70 -5.65
C LEU A 47 0.38 -6.19 -7.06
N ILE A 48 0.24 -5.31 -8.04
CA ILE A 48 0.46 -5.62 -9.45
C ILE A 48 1.50 -4.63 -9.99
N SER A 49 2.61 -5.14 -10.52
CA SER A 49 3.57 -4.35 -11.29
C SER A 49 3.30 -4.57 -12.77
N LEU A 50 2.89 -3.52 -13.47
CA LEU A 50 2.49 -3.55 -14.87
C LEU A 50 3.46 -2.74 -15.71
N SER A 51 3.88 -3.28 -16.86
CA SER A 51 4.69 -2.53 -17.84
C SER A 51 3.91 -1.38 -18.45
N ARG A 52 4.59 -0.31 -18.89
CA ARG A 52 3.94 0.88 -19.47
C ARG A 52 3.21 0.63 -20.80
N ASP A 53 3.56 -0.44 -21.48
CA ASP A 53 2.88 -0.90 -22.70
C ASP A 53 1.75 -1.89 -22.42
N PHE A 54 1.51 -2.21 -21.14
CA PHE A 54 0.47 -3.13 -20.67
C PHE A 54 0.62 -4.58 -21.14
N LEU A 55 1.81 -4.99 -21.60
CA LEU A 55 2.03 -6.33 -22.15
C LEU A 55 2.57 -7.34 -21.13
N ASP A 56 3.17 -6.86 -20.03
CA ASP A 56 3.79 -7.69 -19.02
C ASP A 56 3.40 -7.24 -17.62
N TYR A 57 3.08 -8.18 -16.76
CA TYR A 57 2.76 -7.92 -15.36
C TYR A 57 3.31 -8.99 -14.42
N VAL A 58 3.52 -8.58 -13.17
CA VAL A 58 3.77 -9.46 -12.03
C VAL A 58 2.78 -9.12 -10.95
N ALA A 59 2.08 -10.10 -10.40
CA ALA A 59 1.12 -9.89 -9.33
C ALA A 59 1.45 -10.77 -8.13
N VAL A 60 1.30 -10.22 -6.93
CA VAL A 60 1.41 -10.94 -5.65
C VAL A 60 0.34 -10.44 -4.70
N GLN A 61 -0.06 -11.29 -3.78
CA GLN A 61 -0.91 -10.88 -2.68
C GLN A 61 -0.06 -10.67 -1.42
N ILE A 62 -0.31 -9.61 -0.67
CA ILE A 62 0.39 -9.34 0.59
C ILE A 62 0.17 -10.54 1.53
N PRO A 63 1.22 -11.05 2.22
CA PRO A 63 1.09 -12.20 3.10
C PRO A 63 -0.03 -12.04 4.14
N GLY A 64 -0.89 -13.04 4.26
CA GLY A 64 -2.05 -13.01 5.15
C GLY A 64 -3.29 -12.29 4.60
N ALA A 65 -3.19 -11.61 3.46
CA ALA A 65 -4.26 -10.83 2.87
C ALA A 65 -5.54 -11.61 2.61
N ALA A 66 -5.44 -12.77 2.02
CA ALA A 66 -6.60 -13.60 1.68
C ALA A 66 -7.46 -13.93 2.91
N ASN A 67 -6.83 -14.28 4.03
CA ASN A 67 -7.53 -14.61 5.27
C ASN A 67 -8.13 -13.36 5.93
N GLN A 68 -7.37 -12.27 5.99
CA GLN A 68 -7.80 -11.01 6.59
C GLN A 68 -8.91 -10.36 5.78
N ALA A 69 -8.80 -10.33 4.45
CA ALA A 69 -9.84 -9.82 3.58
C ALA A 69 -11.16 -10.59 3.74
N ALA A 70 -11.11 -11.93 3.77
CA ALA A 70 -12.28 -12.77 3.95
C ALA A 70 -12.95 -12.55 5.32
N GLU A 71 -12.18 -12.40 6.40
CA GLU A 71 -12.70 -12.13 7.73
C GLU A 71 -13.31 -10.73 7.81
N HIS A 72 -12.62 -9.73 7.28
CA HIS A 72 -13.09 -8.35 7.26
C HIS A 72 -14.34 -8.18 6.40
N CYS A 73 -14.41 -8.80 5.23
CA CYS A 73 -15.60 -8.81 4.38
C CYS A 73 -16.80 -9.39 5.10
N LYS A 74 -16.65 -10.48 5.86
CA LYS A 74 -17.74 -11.07 6.65
C LYS A 74 -18.30 -10.10 7.70
N ILE A 75 -17.44 -9.36 8.40
CA ILE A 75 -17.85 -8.36 9.38
C ILE A 75 -18.66 -7.26 8.68
N MET A 76 -18.18 -6.76 7.56
CA MET A 76 -18.83 -5.68 6.81
C MET A 76 -20.13 -6.12 6.14
N GLU A 77 -20.22 -7.37 5.67
CA GLU A 77 -21.46 -7.96 5.15
C GLU A 77 -22.55 -8.02 6.23
N THR A 78 -22.18 -8.44 7.44
CA THR A 78 -23.12 -8.57 8.57
C THR A 78 -23.63 -7.22 9.07
N GLU A 79 -22.77 -6.21 9.10
CA GLU A 79 -23.11 -4.91 9.67
C GLU A 79 -23.75 -3.93 8.67
N LYS A 80 -23.37 -3.98 7.40
CA LYS A 80 -23.76 -2.97 6.39
C LYS A 80 -24.32 -3.54 5.09
N GLY A 81 -24.41 -4.85 4.96
CA GLY A 81 -24.86 -5.47 3.70
C GLY A 81 -23.95 -5.19 2.51
N ASN A 82 -22.71 -4.86 2.75
CA ASN A 82 -21.73 -4.51 1.72
C ASN A 82 -20.81 -5.71 1.44
N THR A 83 -20.97 -6.32 0.28
CA THR A 83 -20.25 -7.54 -0.13
C THR A 83 -18.87 -7.28 -0.74
N GLY A 84 -18.45 -6.05 -0.89
CA GLY A 84 -17.25 -5.69 -1.66
C GLY A 84 -16.14 -5.06 -0.84
N TYR A 85 -16.19 -5.15 0.47
CA TYR A 85 -15.20 -4.48 1.29
C TYR A 85 -13.95 -5.31 1.47
N GLY A 86 -12.86 -4.86 0.87
CA GLY A 86 -11.54 -5.41 1.06
C GLY A 86 -10.86 -4.91 2.34
N TRP A 87 -9.62 -5.32 2.54
CA TRP A 87 -8.83 -4.96 3.70
C TRP A 87 -7.79 -3.85 3.43
N VAL A 88 -7.56 -3.50 2.15
CA VAL A 88 -6.80 -2.32 1.72
C VAL A 88 -7.77 -1.25 1.24
N ARG A 89 -7.72 -0.07 1.84
CA ARG A 89 -8.69 1.01 1.55
C ARG A 89 -8.10 2.22 0.87
N THR A 90 -6.78 2.31 0.84
CA THR A 90 -6.07 3.51 0.40
C THR A 90 -5.09 3.19 -0.71
N SER A 91 -4.62 4.22 -1.39
CA SER A 91 -3.55 4.07 -2.34
C SER A 91 -2.23 3.74 -1.65
N LEU A 92 -1.20 3.58 -2.44
CA LEU A 92 0.16 3.25 -2.04
C LEU A 92 1.12 4.37 -2.44
N CYS A 93 2.33 4.39 -1.89
CA CYS A 93 3.41 5.21 -2.42
C CYS A 93 4.66 4.37 -2.69
N CYS A 94 5.53 4.89 -3.56
CA CYS A 94 6.78 4.25 -3.92
C CYS A 94 7.95 5.17 -3.59
N ASP A 95 9.06 4.58 -3.16
CA ASP A 95 10.30 5.30 -2.94
C ASP A 95 11.30 5.13 -4.11
N GLU A 96 12.40 5.83 -4.03
CA GLU A 96 13.48 5.85 -5.00
C GLU A 96 14.28 4.54 -5.08
N GLU A 97 14.15 3.66 -4.09
CA GLU A 97 14.85 2.37 -3.98
C GLU A 97 13.97 1.18 -4.36
N GLY A 98 12.74 1.44 -4.80
CA GLY A 98 11.76 0.41 -5.16
C GLY A 98 10.93 -0.09 -3.98
N GLY A 99 11.00 0.56 -2.84
CA GLY A 99 10.09 0.34 -1.72
C GLY A 99 8.68 0.81 -2.06
N ILE A 100 7.70 -0.03 -1.77
CA ILE A 100 6.28 0.21 -1.99
C ILE A 100 5.59 0.14 -0.64
N TYR A 101 4.96 1.24 -0.24
CA TYR A 101 4.30 1.35 1.07
C TYR A 101 2.80 1.27 0.90
N ILE A 102 2.18 0.34 1.62
CA ILE A 102 0.75 0.06 1.55
C ILE A 102 0.20 -0.30 2.92
N ASN A 103 -0.97 0.26 3.25
CA ASN A 103 -1.67 -0.05 4.50
C ASN A 103 -2.62 -1.23 4.30
N SER A 104 -2.51 -2.22 5.17
CA SER A 104 -3.59 -3.18 5.42
C SER A 104 -4.48 -2.73 6.57
N VAL A 105 -5.40 -3.59 7.03
CA VAL A 105 -6.32 -3.25 8.13
C VAL A 105 -5.60 -2.78 9.41
N ASP A 106 -4.46 -3.37 9.74
CA ASP A 106 -3.75 -3.10 10.99
C ASP A 106 -2.22 -3.00 10.85
N HIS A 107 -1.70 -3.09 9.61
CA HIS A 107 -0.27 -3.00 9.32
C HIS A 107 0.02 -2.03 8.19
N LEU A 108 1.12 -1.30 8.34
CA LEU A 108 1.83 -0.67 7.25
C LEU A 108 2.93 -1.63 6.77
N HIS A 109 2.98 -1.87 5.47
CA HIS A 109 3.97 -2.74 4.84
C HIS A 109 4.89 -1.93 3.94
N ARG A 110 6.17 -2.24 3.96
CA ARG A 110 7.14 -1.93 2.91
C ARG A 110 7.40 -3.21 2.13
N VAL A 111 6.97 -3.25 0.88
CA VAL A 111 7.25 -4.33 -0.07
C VAL A 111 8.31 -3.81 -1.04
N VAL A 112 9.28 -4.62 -1.43
CA VAL A 112 10.36 -4.18 -2.31
C VAL A 112 10.16 -4.73 -3.72
N TRP A 113 10.15 -3.83 -4.71
CA TRP A 113 10.22 -4.17 -6.12
C TRP A 113 11.67 -4.14 -6.57
N ASN A 114 12.23 -5.28 -6.97
CA ASN A 114 13.62 -5.41 -7.39
C ASN A 114 13.85 -5.35 -8.92
N GLY A 115 12.88 -4.82 -9.66
CA GLY A 115 12.92 -4.76 -11.13
C GLY A 115 12.37 -6.00 -11.83
N LYS A 116 12.11 -7.09 -11.09
CA LYS A 116 11.60 -8.37 -11.65
C LYS A 116 10.47 -8.99 -10.84
N LYS A 117 10.51 -8.87 -9.53
CA LYS A 117 9.53 -9.44 -8.60
C LYS A 117 9.38 -8.57 -7.36
N PHE A 118 8.27 -8.74 -6.67
CA PHE A 118 8.08 -8.23 -5.32
C PHE A 118 8.80 -9.12 -4.31
N SER A 119 9.41 -8.50 -3.30
CA SER A 119 10.01 -9.17 -2.16
C SER A 119 9.37 -8.72 -0.86
N PHE A 120 9.19 -9.68 0.05
CA PHE A 120 8.74 -9.48 1.42
C PHE A 120 9.82 -9.85 2.44
N SER A 121 11.05 -10.10 1.97
CA SER A 121 12.18 -10.47 2.82
C SER A 121 12.80 -9.24 3.48
N ASP A 122 13.09 -9.35 4.77
CA ASP A 122 13.82 -8.34 5.52
C ASP A 122 15.24 -8.13 4.92
N ASP A 123 15.85 -9.18 4.35
CA ASP A 123 17.15 -9.08 3.66
C ASP A 123 17.12 -8.14 2.45
N ASP A 124 15.96 -7.98 1.83
CA ASP A 124 15.74 -7.03 0.74
C ASP A 124 15.23 -5.66 1.24
N GLY A 125 15.16 -5.47 2.55
CA GLY A 125 14.68 -4.25 3.18
C GLY A 125 13.16 -4.14 3.27
N ALA A 126 12.42 -5.21 3.03
CA ALA A 126 10.98 -5.23 3.27
C ALA A 126 10.69 -5.32 4.78
N TRP A 127 9.54 -4.80 5.18
CA TRP A 127 9.09 -4.90 6.57
C TRP A 127 7.57 -4.74 6.69
N SER A 128 7.04 -5.16 7.84
CA SER A 128 5.65 -4.95 8.21
C SER A 128 5.56 -4.48 9.65
N SER A 129 4.74 -3.49 9.92
CA SER A 129 4.63 -2.85 11.23
C SER A 129 3.19 -2.57 11.60
N LYS A 130 2.77 -2.99 12.78
CA LYS A 130 1.43 -2.67 13.31
C LYS A 130 1.27 -1.18 13.57
N TYR A 131 0.05 -0.70 13.36
CA TYR A 131 -0.43 0.60 13.82
C TYR A 131 -1.73 0.45 14.65
N ARG A 132 -2.15 1.52 15.31
CA ARG A 132 -3.39 1.51 16.09
C ARG A 132 -4.61 1.46 15.19
N ASN A 133 -5.57 0.60 15.51
CA ASN A 133 -6.78 0.40 14.73
C ASN A 133 -7.98 0.08 15.63
N GLY A 134 -8.32 1.01 16.51
CA GLY A 134 -9.43 0.87 17.46
C GLY A 134 -10.80 0.78 16.81
N THR A 135 -10.96 1.37 15.61
CA THR A 135 -12.22 1.27 14.86
C THR A 135 -12.38 -0.05 14.10
N GLY A 136 -11.29 -0.82 13.91
CA GLY A 136 -11.27 -2.02 13.07
C GLY A 136 -11.31 -1.76 11.56
N ASN A 137 -11.38 -0.49 11.11
CA ASN A 137 -11.52 -0.12 9.70
C ASN A 137 -10.20 0.17 8.97
N GLY A 138 -9.08 0.11 9.70
CA GLY A 138 -7.77 0.44 9.17
C GLY A 138 -7.53 1.93 8.95
N SER A 139 -6.34 2.26 8.44
CA SER A 139 -5.98 3.62 8.05
C SER A 139 -6.85 4.12 6.89
N GLY A 140 -7.32 5.33 6.99
CA GLY A 140 -8.04 6.03 5.90
C GLY A 140 -7.13 6.89 5.01
N THR A 141 -5.82 6.86 5.20
CA THR A 141 -4.86 7.73 4.50
C THR A 141 -3.88 6.91 3.67
N THR A 142 -3.54 7.42 2.49
CA THR A 142 -2.42 6.90 1.70
C THR A 142 -1.11 7.20 2.42
N PRO A 143 -0.16 6.24 2.51
CA PRO A 143 1.17 6.50 3.06
C PRO A 143 1.86 7.65 2.34
N SER A 144 2.56 8.49 3.10
CA SER A 144 3.35 9.59 2.57
C SER A 144 4.78 9.48 3.05
N LEU A 145 5.75 9.78 2.18
CA LEU A 145 7.16 9.77 2.53
C LEU A 145 7.59 11.13 3.09
N MET A 146 8.41 11.10 4.13
CA MET A 146 8.98 12.28 4.76
C MET A 146 10.50 12.09 4.90
N GLY A 147 11.25 13.10 4.44
CA GLY A 147 12.71 13.08 4.36
C GLY A 147 13.21 12.53 3.03
N ASP A 148 14.08 13.30 2.38
CA ASP A 148 14.68 13.03 1.06
C ASP A 148 16.19 12.75 1.15
N ASP A 149 16.83 13.13 2.27
CA ASP A 149 18.26 12.97 2.50
C ASP A 149 18.53 11.64 3.21
N PRO A 150 19.17 10.66 2.56
CA PRO A 150 19.46 9.35 3.15
C PRO A 150 20.47 9.40 4.31
N SER A 151 21.16 10.53 4.51
CA SER A 151 22.04 10.74 5.67
C SER A 151 21.29 11.19 6.93
N LYS A 152 19.98 11.40 6.83
CA LYS A 152 19.10 11.84 7.91
C LYS A 152 17.96 10.86 8.14
N ASP A 153 17.27 11.05 9.23
CA ASP A 153 16.08 10.28 9.54
C ASP A 153 15.00 10.45 8.48
N ARG A 154 14.50 9.34 7.94
CA ARG A 154 13.42 9.30 6.97
C ARG A 154 12.25 8.51 7.52
N PHE A 155 11.05 8.95 7.21
CA PHE A 155 9.84 8.37 7.78
C PHE A 155 8.80 8.06 6.71
N VAL A 156 7.89 7.14 7.06
CA VAL A 156 6.60 6.96 6.38
C VAL A 156 5.52 7.44 7.34
N VAL A 157 4.59 8.24 6.84
CA VAL A 157 3.55 8.88 7.64
C VAL A 157 2.18 8.39 7.19
N ILE A 158 1.34 8.02 8.16
CA ILE A 158 -0.08 7.69 7.95
C ILE A 158 -0.94 8.33 9.05
N GLY A 159 -2.24 8.45 8.77
CA GLY A 159 -3.25 8.52 9.83
C GLY A 159 -3.61 7.10 10.25
N ASP A 160 -3.64 6.80 11.53
CA ASP A 160 -3.99 5.46 12.02
C ASP A 160 -5.50 5.17 11.94
N GLY A 161 -5.95 4.03 12.48
CA GLY A 161 -7.34 3.57 12.46
C GLY A 161 -8.08 3.77 13.79
N ASP A 162 -7.62 4.64 14.69
CA ASP A 162 -8.33 4.94 15.93
C ASP A 162 -9.51 5.91 15.71
N GLU A 163 -10.44 6.00 16.68
CA GLU A 163 -11.56 6.97 16.65
C GLU A 163 -11.05 8.41 16.60
N VAL A 164 -10.03 8.71 17.41
CA VAL A 164 -9.24 9.93 17.30
C VAL A 164 -7.99 9.56 16.51
N VAL A 165 -8.01 9.89 15.23
CA VAL A 165 -6.91 9.56 14.32
C VAL A 165 -5.60 10.17 14.81
N ASN A 166 -4.56 9.37 14.93
CA ASN A 166 -3.22 9.86 15.20
C ASN A 166 -2.43 9.96 13.89
N ILE A 167 -1.63 11.00 13.76
CA ILE A 167 -0.55 11.04 12.77
C ILE A 167 0.55 10.15 13.30
N THR A 168 0.86 9.08 12.58
CA THR A 168 1.83 8.07 12.99
C THR A 168 2.99 8.05 12.00
N LEU A 169 4.21 8.23 12.52
CA LEU A 169 5.47 8.20 11.78
C LEU A 169 6.14 6.86 12.02
N PHE A 170 6.60 6.22 10.97
CA PHE A 170 7.38 4.98 11.02
C PHE A 170 8.78 5.24 10.52
N TRP A 171 9.79 4.66 11.17
CA TRP A 171 11.14 4.58 10.61
C TRP A 171 11.07 3.93 9.23
N ARG A 172 11.46 4.67 8.19
CA ARG A 172 11.45 4.18 6.82
C ARG A 172 12.57 3.16 6.59
N ASP A 173 13.74 3.49 7.11
CA ASP A 173 14.96 2.71 7.01
C ASP A 173 15.17 1.83 8.26
N GLU A 174 16.39 1.64 8.68
CA GLU A 174 16.73 0.92 9.89
C GLU A 174 16.22 1.68 11.14
N ILE A 175 15.75 0.93 12.11
CA ILE A 175 15.40 1.48 13.42
C ILE A 175 16.71 1.75 14.14
N PRO A 176 16.95 2.96 14.71
CA PRO A 176 18.16 3.23 15.45
C PRO A 176 18.37 2.25 16.61
N ASP A 177 19.62 1.78 16.83
CA ASP A 177 19.96 0.78 17.84
C ASP A 177 19.54 1.17 19.27
N ASN A 178 19.54 2.47 19.56
CA ASN A 178 19.17 3.02 20.86
C ASN A 178 17.70 3.48 20.92
N TRP A 179 16.87 3.14 19.92
CA TRP A 179 15.47 3.48 19.89
C TRP A 179 14.66 2.60 20.83
N GLU A 180 13.82 3.21 21.64
CA GLU A 180 12.90 2.53 22.54
C GLU A 180 11.46 2.68 22.03
N CYS A 181 10.65 1.63 22.22
CA CYS A 181 9.24 1.67 21.85
C CYS A 181 8.51 2.79 22.58
N LEU A 182 7.81 3.64 21.85
CA LEU A 182 7.04 4.72 22.43
C LEU A 182 5.90 4.19 23.32
N PRO A 183 5.59 4.83 24.43
CA PRO A 183 4.47 4.43 25.28
C PRO A 183 3.16 4.31 24.50
N GLY A 184 2.56 3.12 24.53
CA GLY A 184 1.29 2.83 23.83
C GLY A 184 1.40 2.65 22.32
N ALA A 185 2.59 2.69 21.74
CA ALA A 185 2.79 2.31 20.35
C ALA A 185 2.75 0.79 20.17
N PRO A 186 2.06 0.26 19.16
CA PRO A 186 1.96 -1.19 18.94
C PRO A 186 3.19 -1.81 18.28
N SER A 187 4.19 -1.02 17.89
CA SER A 187 5.39 -1.46 17.21
C SER A 187 6.58 -0.57 17.51
N LEU A 188 7.78 -1.20 17.62
CA LEU A 188 9.06 -0.51 17.76
C LEU A 188 9.39 0.40 16.58
N ARG A 189 8.89 0.09 15.38
CA ARG A 189 9.11 0.90 14.16
C ARG A 189 8.41 2.26 14.20
N ILE A 190 7.51 2.51 15.15
CA ILE A 190 6.85 3.79 15.28
C ILE A 190 7.81 4.81 15.91
N ALA A 191 8.20 5.81 15.11
CA ALA A 191 9.12 6.88 15.47
C ALA A 191 8.41 8.07 16.13
N GLY A 192 7.11 8.22 15.89
CA GLY A 192 6.31 9.30 16.46
C GLY A 192 4.82 9.03 16.31
N MET A 193 4.03 9.51 17.25
CA MET A 193 2.58 9.40 17.23
C MET A 193 1.94 10.58 17.95
N GLY A 194 0.98 11.22 17.32
CA GLY A 194 0.27 12.35 17.89
C GLY A 194 -1.14 12.50 17.36
N ALA A 195 -2.09 12.85 18.22
CA ALA A 195 -3.47 13.06 17.84
C ALA A 195 -3.61 14.20 16.82
N ALA A 196 -4.37 13.95 15.77
CA ALA A 196 -4.79 14.99 14.83
C ALA A 196 -6.07 15.65 15.40
N ASN A 197 -5.89 16.71 16.21
CA ASN A 197 -6.98 17.49 16.79
C ASN A 197 -7.36 18.67 15.89
#